data_5e4b0fbc3f965bed02dfee37d0a8f81e
#
_entry.id   5e4b0fbc3f965bed02dfee37d0a8f81e
#
_cell.length_a   1.000
_cell.length_b   1.000
_cell.length_c   1.000
_cell.angle_alpha   90.00
_cell.angle_beta   90.00
_cell.angle_gamma   90.00
#
_symmetry.space_group_name_H-M   'P 1'
#
loop_
_entity.id
_entity.type
_entity.pdbx_description
1 polymer ?
#
loop_
_entity_poly.entity_id
_entity_poly.type
_entity_poly.pdbx_seq_one_letter_code
_entity_poly.pdbx_strand_id
1 'polypeptide(L)'
;SICRILGLSNGFLEFVQRTSLPVKLSLGAYIYSFLALILFIVSMLMPAYLSSRTSIVLYKQEKVRRKKSPVWKRFFIDILLIGISLYGLYSYKIRESTQILTGVSGTELSIDPVLFLISTLFILGVGLLFLRLYPILVNIIFRIGKRKWSPALYASFLYVGRSGGQEQFLMLFLILALSLGIFNANAARTLNRNIEEKIMYDIGADVVIRPKWDTIELSSGGSISEESAGMETPGIGTSQENVAVRYIEPPFEQYKNLKGVEIATKVLRKNNVELKSIAGTSYNVNLLGIIPNEFGMVSWLRPGLLPYHWYNYLNLLAEAPTAFLASRSIQEKYNLRVGDSVYITWEGQTYLEGYIYAFVDYWPTFNPNAKTTRGEKIDLIVANFSYIQAKMSIEPYEIWIKKKPNVTDTDIYNDVIDKKISILDIKFTKNEIV
;
A
#
# COMPACT_ATOMS: atom_id res chain seq x y z
N SER A 1 -14.50 23.96 -13.64
CA SER A 1 -15.94 23.65 -13.43
C SER A 1 -16.22 22.14 -13.32
N ILE A 2 -15.60 21.29 -14.13
CA ILE A 2 -15.80 19.82 -14.13
C ILE A 2 -15.34 19.20 -12.79
N CYS A 3 -14.17 19.58 -12.28
CA CYS A 3 -13.68 19.11 -10.98
C CYS A 3 -14.59 19.50 -9.81
N ARG A 4 -15.29 20.66 -9.93
CA ARG A 4 -16.26 21.11 -8.94
C ARG A 4 -17.53 20.26 -8.96
N ILE A 5 -17.98 19.85 -10.15
CA ILE A 5 -19.15 18.98 -10.34
C ILE A 5 -18.83 17.56 -9.87
N LEU A 6 -17.65 17.03 -10.20
CA LEU A 6 -17.19 15.70 -9.75
C LEU A 6 -17.04 15.64 -8.22
N GLY A 7 -16.55 16.71 -7.59
CA GLY A 7 -16.46 16.81 -6.13
C GLY A 7 -17.80 16.86 -5.41
N LEU A 8 -18.87 17.30 -6.10
CA LEU A 8 -20.24 17.30 -5.58
C LEU A 8 -20.96 15.97 -5.81
N SER A 9 -20.58 15.21 -6.84
CA SER A 9 -21.26 13.95 -7.22
C SER A 9 -20.74 12.71 -6.46
N ASN A 10 -19.51 12.76 -5.94
CA ASN A 10 -18.97 11.69 -5.09
C ASN A 10 -19.36 11.98 -3.64
N GLY A 11 -20.46 11.39 -3.20
CA GLY A 11 -20.87 11.30 -1.81
C GLY A 11 -19.92 10.43 -1.00
N PHE A 12 -18.68 10.91 -0.82
CA PHE A 12 -17.60 10.17 -0.15
C PHE A 12 -17.80 10.01 1.35
N LEU A 13 -18.65 10.85 1.94
CA LEU A 13 -19.09 10.75 3.32
C LEU A 13 -20.40 11.53 3.43
N GLU A 14 -21.53 10.87 3.60
CA GLU A 14 -22.87 11.51 3.69
C GLU A 14 -22.98 12.55 4.83
N PHE A 15 -22.08 12.51 5.82
CA PHE A 15 -22.05 13.44 6.95
C PHE A 15 -21.06 14.61 6.79
N VAL A 16 -20.20 14.63 5.77
CA VAL A 16 -19.30 15.76 5.51
C VAL A 16 -19.90 16.66 4.44
N GLN A 17 -20.53 17.76 4.86
CA GLN A 17 -20.98 18.81 3.96
C GLN A 17 -19.77 19.51 3.33
N ARG A 18 -19.23 18.95 2.23
CA ARG A 18 -18.23 19.64 1.41
C ARG A 18 -18.92 20.54 0.41
N THR A 19 -18.87 21.82 0.66
CA THR A 19 -19.45 22.84 -0.23
C THR A 19 -18.74 22.97 -1.58
N SER A 20 -17.47 22.61 -1.69
CA SER A 20 -16.71 22.47 -2.96
C SER A 20 -15.25 22.06 -2.69
N LEU A 21 -14.62 21.31 -3.60
CA LEU A 21 -13.17 21.13 -3.59
C LEU A 21 -12.48 22.48 -3.94
N PRO A 22 -11.61 23.03 -3.07
CA PRO A 22 -10.88 24.25 -3.36
C PRO A 22 -9.81 23.95 -4.41
N VAL A 23 -10.14 24.12 -5.70
CA VAL A 23 -9.15 24.00 -6.78
C VAL A 23 -8.35 25.29 -6.83
N LYS A 24 -7.14 25.29 -6.31
CA LYS A 24 -6.16 26.36 -6.48
C LYS A 24 -5.32 26.06 -7.72
N LEU A 25 -5.49 26.86 -8.77
CA LEU A 25 -4.62 26.80 -9.94
C LEU A 25 -3.30 27.48 -9.60
N SER A 26 -2.22 26.72 -9.61
CA SER A 26 -0.87 27.27 -9.43
C SER A 26 -0.41 28.02 -10.68
N LEU A 27 0.50 28.98 -10.53
CA LEU A 27 1.10 29.70 -11.66
C LEU A 27 1.74 28.73 -12.66
N GLY A 28 2.35 27.63 -12.17
CA GLY A 28 2.89 26.58 -13.01
C GLY A 28 1.87 25.90 -13.90
N ALA A 29 0.63 25.69 -13.44
CA ALA A 29 -0.44 25.12 -14.25
C ALA A 29 -0.80 26.00 -15.44
N TYR A 30 -0.80 27.32 -15.28
CA TYR A 30 -1.01 28.24 -16.39
C TYR A 30 0.13 28.23 -17.39
N ILE A 31 1.39 28.21 -16.93
CA ILE A 31 2.58 28.16 -17.79
C ILE A 31 2.57 26.89 -18.63
N TYR A 32 2.36 25.71 -18.00
CA TYR A 32 2.30 24.44 -18.72
C TYR A 32 1.13 24.36 -19.69
N SER A 33 -0.05 24.90 -19.33
CA SER A 33 -1.20 24.95 -20.22
C SER A 33 -0.96 25.85 -21.44
N PHE A 34 -0.29 26.97 -21.23
CA PHE A 34 0.08 27.88 -22.33
C PHE A 34 1.11 27.29 -23.26
N LEU A 35 2.13 26.62 -22.69
CA LEU A 35 3.13 25.90 -23.46
C LEU A 35 2.53 24.75 -24.29
N ALA A 36 1.60 24.00 -23.70
CA ALA A 36 0.85 22.94 -24.39
C ALA A 36 0.00 23.51 -25.53
N LEU A 37 -0.64 24.66 -25.32
CA LEU A 37 -1.44 25.36 -26.34
C LEU A 37 -0.54 25.77 -27.52
N ILE A 38 0.62 26.37 -27.26
CA ILE A 38 1.58 26.76 -28.32
C ILE A 38 2.05 25.53 -29.11
N LEU A 39 2.43 24.46 -28.42
CA LEU A 39 2.85 23.21 -29.07
C LEU A 39 1.73 22.64 -29.95
N PHE A 40 0.49 22.66 -29.48
CA PHE A 40 -0.68 22.22 -30.25
C PHE A 40 -0.89 23.07 -31.52
N ILE A 41 -0.85 24.40 -31.38
CA ILE A 41 -0.99 25.32 -32.51
C ILE A 41 0.14 25.10 -33.55
N VAL A 42 1.38 25.00 -33.10
CA VAL A 42 2.54 24.72 -33.98
C VAL A 42 2.37 23.38 -34.69
N SER A 43 1.96 22.34 -33.96
CA SER A 43 1.72 21.00 -34.51
C SER A 43 0.62 21.00 -35.58
N MET A 44 -0.41 21.83 -35.44
CA MET A 44 -1.51 21.94 -36.42
C MET A 44 -1.16 22.86 -37.63
N LEU A 45 -0.50 23.98 -37.36
CA LEU A 45 -0.19 24.96 -38.42
C LEU A 45 0.99 24.52 -39.29
N MET A 46 1.99 23.80 -38.75
CA MET A 46 3.17 23.37 -39.48
C MET A 46 2.84 22.48 -40.70
N PRO A 47 2.03 21.42 -40.59
CA PRO A 47 1.62 20.64 -41.76
C PRO A 47 0.77 21.44 -42.76
N ALA A 48 -0.13 22.31 -42.27
CA ALA A 48 -0.95 23.14 -43.12
C ALA A 48 -0.09 24.15 -43.96
N TYR A 49 0.89 24.76 -43.30
CA TYR A 49 1.84 25.68 -43.95
C TYR A 49 2.70 24.98 -44.97
N LEU A 50 3.25 23.77 -44.66
CA LEU A 50 4.03 22.96 -45.58
C LEU A 50 3.19 22.48 -46.77
N SER A 51 1.91 22.12 -46.54
CA SER A 51 0.98 21.67 -47.56
C SER A 51 0.55 22.84 -48.49
N SER A 52 0.43 24.05 -48.01
CA SER A 52 0.05 25.23 -48.82
C SER A 52 1.10 25.63 -49.86
N ARG A 53 2.35 25.26 -49.63
CA ARG A 53 3.48 25.50 -50.58
C ARG A 53 3.60 24.47 -51.69
N THR A 54 2.87 23.35 -51.64
CA THR A 54 2.94 22.28 -52.63
C THR A 54 1.83 22.43 -53.67
N SER A 55 2.17 22.50 -54.94
CA SER A 55 1.20 22.46 -56.05
C SER A 55 0.54 21.09 -56.12
N ILE A 56 -0.78 21.04 -56.41
CA ILE A 56 -1.56 19.79 -56.54
C ILE A 56 -0.94 18.84 -57.57
N VAL A 57 -0.31 19.37 -58.62
CA VAL A 57 0.36 18.59 -59.67
C VAL A 57 1.64 17.92 -59.12
N LEU A 58 2.45 18.68 -58.41
CA LEU A 58 3.67 18.18 -57.76
C LEU A 58 3.32 17.12 -56.67
N TYR A 59 2.27 17.32 -55.90
CA TYR A 59 1.79 16.36 -54.90
C TYR A 59 1.37 15.02 -55.53
N LYS A 60 0.60 15.05 -56.63
CA LYS A 60 0.22 13.84 -57.36
C LYS A 60 1.43 13.13 -57.99
N GLN A 61 2.39 13.86 -58.58
CA GLN A 61 3.62 13.30 -59.16
C GLN A 61 4.57 12.73 -58.10
N GLU A 62 4.72 13.40 -56.95
CA GLU A 62 5.50 12.88 -55.82
C GLU A 62 4.89 11.61 -55.20
N LYS A 63 3.56 11.52 -55.11
CA LYS A 63 2.86 10.34 -54.65
C LYS A 63 3.09 9.11 -55.49
N VAL A 64 3.25 9.29 -56.80
CA VAL A 64 3.53 8.18 -57.76
C VAL A 64 5.02 7.82 -57.83
N ARG A 65 5.92 8.80 -57.66
CA ARG A 65 7.38 8.61 -57.89
C ARG A 65 8.20 8.28 -56.66
N ARG A 66 7.77 8.62 -55.44
CA ARG A 66 8.58 8.48 -54.23
C ARG A 66 8.01 7.47 -53.22
N LYS A 67 8.44 6.20 -53.34
CA LYS A 67 8.53 5.31 -52.16
C LYS A 67 9.75 5.71 -51.31
N LYS A 68 9.83 6.94 -50.81
CA LYS A 68 10.85 7.23 -49.79
C LYS A 68 10.46 6.48 -48.51
N SER A 69 11.33 5.55 -48.10
CA SER A 69 11.18 4.89 -46.81
C SER A 69 11.14 5.96 -45.71
N PRO A 70 10.20 5.91 -44.77
CA PRO A 70 10.08 6.89 -43.69
C PRO A 70 11.38 6.95 -42.87
N VAL A 71 11.69 8.15 -42.35
CA VAL A 71 12.96 8.44 -41.65
C VAL A 71 13.22 7.46 -40.51
N TRP A 72 12.17 7.07 -39.77
CA TRP A 72 12.30 6.14 -38.65
C TRP A 72 12.79 4.73 -39.09
N LYS A 73 12.46 4.25 -40.29
CA LYS A 73 12.97 3.00 -40.85
C LYS A 73 14.44 3.10 -41.23
N ARG A 74 14.89 4.27 -41.72
CA ARG A 74 16.24 4.50 -42.15
C ARG A 74 17.22 4.57 -40.98
N PHE A 75 16.84 5.22 -39.88
CA PHE A 75 17.69 5.42 -38.71
C PHE A 75 17.52 4.35 -37.63
N PHE A 76 16.77 3.28 -37.88
CA PHE A 76 16.53 2.22 -36.89
C PHE A 76 16.05 2.74 -35.54
N ILE A 77 15.21 3.79 -35.56
CA ILE A 77 14.69 4.43 -34.35
C ILE A 77 13.93 3.45 -33.49
N ASP A 78 13.25 2.47 -34.06
CA ASP A 78 12.56 1.36 -33.41
C ASP A 78 13.49 0.56 -32.49
N ILE A 79 14.66 0.14 -32.98
CA ILE A 79 15.65 -0.63 -32.21
C ILE A 79 16.28 0.24 -31.12
N LEU A 80 16.58 1.51 -31.46
CA LEU A 80 17.16 2.47 -30.53
C LEU A 80 16.23 2.74 -29.36
N LEU A 81 14.92 2.94 -29.58
CA LEU A 81 13.94 3.15 -28.53
C LEU A 81 13.80 1.94 -27.63
N ILE A 82 13.77 0.73 -28.20
CA ILE A 82 13.75 -0.51 -27.42
C ILE A 82 15.03 -0.63 -26.57
N GLY A 83 16.18 -0.34 -27.13
CA GLY A 83 17.46 -0.37 -26.42
C GLY A 83 17.50 0.61 -25.24
N ILE A 84 17.04 1.85 -25.43
CA ILE A 84 16.95 2.86 -24.37
C ILE A 84 15.98 2.39 -23.28
N SER A 85 14.84 1.84 -23.66
CA SER A 85 13.84 1.34 -22.73
C SER A 85 14.37 0.16 -21.89
N LEU A 86 15.03 -0.81 -22.51
CA LEU A 86 15.64 -1.94 -21.80
C LEU A 86 16.78 -1.50 -20.87
N TYR A 87 17.60 -0.55 -21.30
CA TYR A 87 18.64 0.04 -20.46
C TYR A 87 18.01 0.79 -19.26
N GLY A 88 16.95 1.55 -19.49
CA GLY A 88 16.22 2.23 -18.44
C GLY A 88 15.65 1.25 -17.39
N LEU A 89 15.06 0.14 -17.85
CA LEU A 89 14.53 -0.91 -16.97
C LEU A 89 15.65 -1.60 -16.17
N TYR A 90 16.78 -1.86 -16.79
CA TYR A 90 17.97 -2.42 -16.12
C TYR A 90 18.51 -1.46 -15.05
N SER A 91 18.65 -0.18 -15.38
CA SER A 91 19.11 0.86 -14.46
C SER A 91 18.14 1.02 -13.28
N TYR A 92 16.83 0.94 -13.54
CA TYR A 92 15.82 0.98 -12.49
C TYR A 92 15.93 -0.20 -11.52
N LYS A 93 16.08 -1.42 -12.03
CA LYS A 93 16.28 -2.63 -11.18
C LYS A 93 17.53 -2.55 -10.30
N ILE A 94 18.61 -1.99 -10.80
CA ILE A 94 19.83 -1.80 -10.00
C ILE A 94 19.58 -0.80 -8.88
N ARG A 95 18.90 0.31 -9.16
CA ARG A 95 18.55 1.31 -8.11
C ARG A 95 17.66 0.71 -7.03
N GLU A 96 16.64 -0.05 -7.42
CA GLU A 96 15.74 -0.74 -6.50
C GLU A 96 16.50 -1.69 -5.58
N SER A 97 17.39 -2.53 -6.12
CA SER A 97 18.21 -3.45 -5.33
C SER A 97 19.18 -2.70 -4.39
N THR A 98 19.74 -1.58 -4.82
CA THR A 98 20.64 -0.76 -3.98
C THR A 98 19.87 -0.06 -2.86
N GLN A 99 18.65 0.42 -3.11
CA GLN A 99 17.80 1.04 -2.10
C GLN A 99 17.38 0.03 -1.03
N ILE A 100 17.07 -1.20 -1.40
CA ILE A 100 16.77 -2.28 -0.46
C ILE A 100 17.99 -2.57 0.43
N LEU A 101 19.18 -2.64 -0.15
CA LEU A 101 20.43 -2.89 0.58
C LEU A 101 20.83 -1.75 1.52
N THR A 102 20.56 -0.50 1.16
CA THR A 102 20.91 0.68 1.97
C THR A 102 19.87 1.02 3.02
N GLY A 103 18.73 0.30 3.09
CA GLY A 103 17.68 0.53 4.10
C GLY A 103 16.98 1.89 3.99
N VAL A 104 17.25 2.64 2.93
CA VAL A 104 16.55 3.91 2.60
C VAL A 104 15.29 3.57 1.82
N SER A 105 14.37 2.86 2.46
CA SER A 105 13.04 2.70 1.92
C SER A 105 12.28 3.99 2.17
N GLY A 106 12.12 4.78 1.12
CA GLY A 106 11.26 5.95 1.17
C GLY A 106 9.86 5.53 1.61
N THR A 107 9.39 6.10 2.70
CA THR A 107 8.08 5.86 3.33
C THR A 107 6.91 6.33 2.47
N GLU A 108 7.15 6.86 1.29
CA GLU A 108 6.10 7.28 0.36
C GLU A 108 6.11 6.38 -0.87
N LEU A 109 4.94 5.88 -1.23
CA LEU A 109 4.64 5.28 -2.53
C LEU A 109 4.79 6.37 -3.62
N SER A 110 5.97 6.93 -3.78
CA SER A 110 6.27 7.78 -4.91
C SER A 110 6.46 6.88 -6.12
N ILE A 111 5.42 6.75 -6.91
CA ILE A 111 5.49 6.13 -8.22
C ILE A 111 6.53 6.92 -9.01
N ASP A 112 7.66 6.28 -9.31
CA ASP A 112 8.72 6.93 -10.07
C ASP A 112 8.19 7.23 -11.50
N PRO A 113 8.01 8.52 -11.89
CA PRO A 113 7.52 8.88 -13.22
C PRO A 113 8.36 8.30 -14.36
N VAL A 114 9.61 7.98 -14.07
CA VAL A 114 10.56 7.36 -15.02
C VAL A 114 10.07 6.00 -15.49
N LEU A 115 9.39 5.22 -14.64
CA LEU A 115 8.80 3.93 -15.01
C LEU A 115 7.75 4.06 -16.12
N PHE A 116 6.90 5.09 -16.05
CA PHE A 116 5.91 5.35 -17.09
C PHE A 116 6.58 5.76 -18.41
N LEU A 117 7.65 6.58 -18.33
CA LEU A 117 8.41 6.98 -19.51
C LEU A 117 9.07 5.77 -20.19
N ILE A 118 9.71 4.90 -19.41
CA ILE A 118 10.35 3.66 -19.92
C ILE A 118 9.30 2.77 -20.62
N SER A 119 8.13 2.59 -20.00
CA SER A 119 7.06 1.77 -20.55
C SER A 119 6.49 2.35 -21.85
N THR A 120 6.30 3.66 -21.93
CA THR A 120 5.81 4.32 -23.16
C THR A 120 6.81 4.26 -24.28
N LEU A 121 8.11 4.44 -24.00
CA LEU A 121 9.18 4.27 -24.98
C LEU A 121 9.25 2.84 -25.51
N PHE A 122 9.08 1.86 -24.64
CA PHE A 122 9.03 0.45 -25.03
C PHE A 122 7.86 0.15 -25.96
N ILE A 123 6.65 0.58 -25.61
CA ILE A 123 5.44 0.40 -26.43
C ILE A 123 5.62 1.05 -27.81
N LEU A 124 6.15 2.27 -27.84
CA LEU A 124 6.41 2.99 -29.07
C LEU A 124 7.45 2.25 -29.92
N GLY A 125 8.56 1.83 -29.33
CA GLY A 125 9.63 1.10 -30.02
C GLY A 125 9.14 -0.22 -30.63
N VAL A 126 8.41 -1.02 -29.85
CA VAL A 126 7.82 -2.30 -30.30
C VAL A 126 6.75 -2.05 -31.37
N GLY A 127 5.91 -1.01 -31.24
CA GLY A 127 4.94 -0.63 -32.25
C GLY A 127 5.58 -0.29 -33.59
N LEU A 128 6.67 0.50 -33.58
CA LEU A 128 7.45 0.82 -34.80
C LEU A 128 8.13 -0.42 -35.38
N LEU A 129 8.66 -1.29 -34.52
CA LEU A 129 9.26 -2.56 -34.97
C LEU A 129 8.20 -3.46 -35.63
N PHE A 130 7.01 -3.57 -35.05
CA PHE A 130 5.90 -4.31 -35.64
C PHE A 130 5.53 -3.76 -37.02
N LEU A 131 5.44 -2.43 -37.17
CA LEU A 131 5.20 -1.82 -38.47
C LEU A 131 6.30 -2.08 -39.51
N ARG A 132 7.55 -2.31 -39.06
CA ARG A 132 8.65 -2.74 -39.94
C ARG A 132 8.48 -4.18 -40.38
N LEU A 133 8.08 -5.07 -39.45
CA LEU A 133 7.88 -6.49 -39.69
C LEU A 133 6.59 -6.79 -40.44
N TYR A 134 5.58 -5.95 -40.31
CA TYR A 134 4.25 -6.13 -40.90
C TYR A 134 4.27 -6.45 -42.40
N PRO A 135 4.93 -5.68 -43.30
CA PRO A 135 4.98 -5.99 -44.70
C PRO A 135 5.71 -7.32 -45.01
N ILE A 136 6.68 -7.70 -44.17
CA ILE A 136 7.36 -8.98 -44.29
C ILE A 136 6.40 -10.12 -43.90
N LEU A 137 5.69 -9.98 -42.80
CA LEU A 137 4.68 -10.94 -42.34
C LEU A 137 3.58 -11.14 -43.39
N VAL A 138 3.02 -10.05 -43.91
CA VAL A 138 1.98 -10.09 -44.96
C VAL A 138 2.51 -10.82 -46.18
N ASN A 139 3.75 -10.56 -46.58
CA ASN A 139 4.36 -11.19 -47.76
C ASN A 139 4.60 -12.70 -47.52
N ILE A 140 5.02 -13.09 -46.31
CA ILE A 140 5.19 -14.51 -45.94
C ILE A 140 3.84 -15.22 -45.97
N ILE A 141 2.78 -14.65 -45.30
CA ILE A 141 1.43 -15.20 -45.31
C ILE A 141 0.90 -15.34 -46.73
N PHE A 142 1.08 -14.29 -47.55
CA PHE A 142 0.68 -14.32 -48.95
C PHE A 142 1.39 -15.46 -49.71
N ARG A 143 2.69 -15.66 -49.50
CA ARG A 143 3.48 -16.68 -50.17
C ARG A 143 3.06 -18.11 -49.80
N ILE A 144 2.76 -18.33 -48.49
CA ILE A 144 2.32 -19.65 -47.99
C ILE A 144 0.96 -20.03 -48.56
N GLY A 145 0.01 -19.08 -48.61
CA GLY A 145 -1.39 -19.34 -49.02
C GLY A 145 -1.64 -19.13 -50.53
N LYS A 146 -0.69 -18.72 -51.34
CA LYS A 146 -0.84 -18.29 -52.74
C LYS A 146 -1.66 -19.24 -53.61
N ARG A 147 -1.61 -20.54 -53.33
CA ARG A 147 -2.35 -21.57 -54.13
C ARG A 147 -3.76 -21.85 -53.59
N LYS A 148 -4.08 -21.38 -52.39
CA LYS A 148 -5.37 -21.66 -51.68
C LYS A 148 -6.23 -20.42 -51.50
N TRP A 149 -5.74 -19.22 -51.85
CA TRP A 149 -6.52 -17.98 -51.68
C TRP A 149 -7.65 -17.85 -52.69
N SER A 150 -8.79 -17.36 -52.22
CA SER A 150 -9.83 -16.90 -53.13
C SER A 150 -9.38 -15.64 -53.89
N PRO A 151 -9.91 -15.37 -55.10
CA PRO A 151 -9.51 -14.20 -55.89
C PRO A 151 -9.64 -12.87 -55.11
N ALA A 152 -10.65 -12.75 -54.26
CA ALA A 152 -10.84 -11.54 -53.44
C ALA A 152 -9.74 -11.37 -52.39
N LEU A 153 -9.37 -12.44 -51.67
CA LEU A 153 -8.27 -12.40 -50.69
C LEU A 153 -6.91 -12.15 -51.35
N TYR A 154 -6.67 -12.75 -52.52
CA TYR A 154 -5.49 -12.51 -53.30
C TYR A 154 -5.32 -11.03 -53.68
N ALA A 155 -6.39 -10.39 -54.18
CA ALA A 155 -6.40 -8.98 -54.55
C ALA A 155 -6.20 -8.10 -53.32
N SER A 156 -6.83 -8.41 -52.17
CA SER A 156 -6.69 -7.69 -50.92
C SER A 156 -5.26 -7.72 -50.39
N PHE A 157 -4.61 -8.88 -50.34
CA PHE A 157 -3.21 -8.99 -49.91
C PHE A 157 -2.26 -8.26 -50.86
N LEU A 158 -2.52 -8.28 -52.17
CA LEU A 158 -1.73 -7.55 -53.14
C LEU A 158 -1.88 -6.03 -52.93
N TYR A 159 -3.10 -5.57 -52.65
CA TYR A 159 -3.39 -4.16 -52.37
C TYR A 159 -2.68 -3.70 -51.09
N VAL A 160 -2.86 -4.44 -49.97
CA VAL A 160 -2.22 -4.13 -48.68
C VAL A 160 -0.68 -4.16 -48.77
N GLY A 161 -0.11 -5.10 -49.49
CA GLY A 161 1.36 -5.16 -49.70
C GLY A 161 1.93 -4.02 -50.57
N ARG A 162 1.06 -3.37 -51.38
CA ARG A 162 1.44 -2.25 -52.27
C ARG A 162 0.96 -0.89 -51.75
N SER A 163 -0.01 -0.84 -50.84
CA SER A 163 -0.47 0.42 -50.24
C SER A 163 0.64 1.06 -49.41
N GLY A 164 1.10 2.18 -49.88
CA GLY A 164 2.39 2.74 -49.43
C GLY A 164 2.27 3.68 -48.22
N GLY A 165 1.86 3.20 -47.07
CA GLY A 165 2.18 3.91 -45.80
C GLY A 165 1.08 4.74 -45.14
N GLN A 166 -0.04 5.04 -45.78
CA GLN A 166 -1.16 5.74 -45.09
C GLN A 166 -1.80 4.88 -43.99
N GLU A 167 -1.87 3.57 -44.22
CA GLU A 167 -2.41 2.61 -43.22
C GLU A 167 -1.44 2.39 -42.06
N GLN A 168 -0.14 2.60 -42.26
CA GLN A 168 0.85 2.43 -41.19
C GLN A 168 0.67 3.40 -40.04
N PHE A 169 0.26 4.64 -40.30
CA PHE A 169 -0.02 5.61 -39.25
C PHE A 169 -1.24 5.22 -38.43
N LEU A 170 -2.32 4.79 -39.09
CA LEU A 170 -3.51 4.32 -38.40
C LEU A 170 -3.23 3.08 -37.56
N MET A 171 -2.46 2.12 -38.09
CA MET A 171 -2.03 0.94 -37.34
C MET A 171 -1.19 1.30 -36.12
N LEU A 172 -0.23 2.23 -36.28
CA LEU A 172 0.57 2.72 -35.16
C LEU A 172 -0.31 3.34 -34.09
N PHE A 173 -1.22 4.21 -34.49
CA PHE A 173 -2.16 4.86 -33.57
C PHE A 173 -2.99 3.83 -32.82
N LEU A 174 -3.56 2.83 -33.50
CA LEU A 174 -4.33 1.77 -32.86
C LEU A 174 -3.50 0.92 -31.90
N ILE A 175 -2.26 0.55 -32.29
CA ILE A 175 -1.35 -0.20 -31.44
C ILE A 175 -1.03 0.60 -30.18
N LEU A 176 -0.69 1.88 -30.33
CA LEU A 176 -0.37 2.76 -29.19
C LEU A 176 -1.57 2.95 -28.29
N ALA A 177 -2.74 3.26 -28.84
CA ALA A 177 -3.95 3.50 -28.07
C ALA A 177 -4.36 2.25 -27.26
N LEU A 178 -4.36 1.08 -27.93
CA LEU A 178 -4.72 -0.18 -27.26
C LEU A 178 -3.68 -0.59 -26.21
N SER A 179 -2.40 -0.54 -26.55
CA SER A 179 -1.32 -0.93 -25.64
C SER A 179 -1.24 0.00 -24.43
N LEU A 180 -1.39 1.31 -24.65
CA LEU A 180 -1.40 2.29 -23.57
C LEU A 180 -2.64 2.12 -22.67
N GLY A 181 -3.80 1.82 -23.28
CA GLY A 181 -5.02 1.53 -22.54
C GLY A 181 -4.88 0.30 -21.64
N ILE A 182 -4.36 -0.81 -22.18
CA ILE A 182 -4.11 -2.04 -21.42
C ILE A 182 -3.05 -1.80 -20.32
N PHE A 183 -1.98 -1.08 -20.65
CA PHE A 183 -0.94 -0.75 -19.67
C PHE A 183 -1.51 0.07 -18.50
N ASN A 184 -2.25 1.13 -18.80
CA ASN A 184 -2.83 1.99 -17.76
C ASN A 184 -3.87 1.23 -16.90
N ALA A 185 -4.68 0.37 -17.51
CA ALA A 185 -5.65 -0.46 -16.78
C ALA A 185 -4.93 -1.43 -15.81
N ASN A 186 -3.86 -2.09 -16.27
CA ASN A 186 -3.08 -2.99 -15.44
C ASN A 186 -2.31 -2.24 -14.33
N ALA A 187 -1.73 -1.08 -14.65
CA ALA A 187 -1.04 -0.23 -13.69
C ALA A 187 -2.01 0.24 -12.59
N ALA A 188 -3.18 0.76 -12.97
CA ALA A 188 -4.21 1.19 -12.02
C ALA A 188 -4.66 0.03 -11.12
N ARG A 189 -4.92 -1.15 -11.70
CA ARG A 189 -5.29 -2.34 -10.92
C ARG A 189 -4.21 -2.76 -9.93
N THR A 190 -2.94 -2.74 -10.35
CA THR A 190 -1.82 -3.11 -9.48
C THR A 190 -1.64 -2.12 -8.35
N LEU A 191 -1.78 -0.82 -8.64
CA LEU A 191 -1.69 0.24 -7.64
C LEU A 191 -2.82 0.15 -6.61
N ASN A 192 -4.06 0.02 -7.08
CA ASN A 192 -5.22 -0.12 -6.19
C ASN A 192 -5.05 -1.33 -5.28
N ARG A 193 -4.68 -2.48 -5.85
CA ARG A 193 -4.44 -3.69 -5.07
C ARG A 193 -3.33 -3.50 -4.04
N ASN A 194 -2.25 -2.82 -4.40
CA ASN A 194 -1.14 -2.56 -3.46
C ASN A 194 -1.57 -1.62 -2.32
N ILE A 195 -2.41 -0.62 -2.61
CA ILE A 195 -2.98 0.27 -1.60
C ILE A 195 -3.92 -0.52 -0.66
N GLU A 196 -4.81 -1.34 -1.24
CA GLU A 196 -5.70 -2.20 -0.46
C GLU A 196 -4.93 -3.14 0.46
N GLU A 197 -3.93 -3.86 -0.08
CA GLU A 197 -3.10 -4.78 0.69
C GLU A 197 -2.30 -4.06 1.79
N LYS A 198 -1.84 -2.82 1.54
CA LYS A 198 -1.17 -1.99 2.55
C LYS A 198 -2.12 -1.61 3.68
N ILE A 199 -3.32 -1.15 3.36
CA ILE A 199 -4.32 -0.75 4.36
C ILE A 199 -4.75 -1.97 5.20
N MET A 200 -5.00 -3.12 4.54
CA MET A 200 -5.31 -4.38 5.25
C MET A 200 -4.17 -4.79 6.20
N TYR A 201 -2.93 -4.59 5.78
CA TYR A 201 -1.75 -4.89 6.59
C TYR A 201 -1.61 -3.94 7.78
N ASP A 202 -1.82 -2.64 7.57
CA ASP A 202 -1.68 -1.60 8.58
C ASP A 202 -2.79 -1.65 9.65
N ILE A 203 -4.01 -2.04 9.27
CA ILE A 203 -5.15 -2.20 10.20
C ILE A 203 -5.13 -3.60 10.83
N GLY A 204 -4.81 -4.63 10.04
CA GLY A 204 -4.63 -6.01 10.46
C GLY A 204 -5.90 -6.87 10.45
N ALA A 205 -7.10 -6.29 10.46
CA ALA A 205 -8.40 -6.97 10.44
C ALA A 205 -9.44 -6.18 9.65
N ASP A 206 -10.62 -6.77 9.36
CA ASP A 206 -11.70 -6.07 8.65
C ASP A 206 -12.23 -4.86 9.43
N VAL A 207 -12.38 -5.03 10.76
CA VAL A 207 -12.80 -3.98 11.69
C VAL A 207 -11.99 -4.07 12.96
N VAL A 208 -11.53 -2.92 13.45
CA VAL A 208 -10.82 -2.78 14.71
C VAL A 208 -11.60 -1.82 15.62
N ILE A 209 -12.06 -2.30 16.77
CA ILE A 209 -12.77 -1.50 17.76
C ILE A 209 -11.86 -1.29 18.97
N ARG A 210 -11.79 -0.05 19.44
CA ARG A 210 -11.21 0.29 20.75
C ARG A 210 -12.32 0.52 21.74
N PRO A 211 -12.55 -0.42 22.66
CA PRO A 211 -13.54 -0.25 23.73
C PRO A 211 -13.19 0.91 24.64
N LYS A 212 -14.20 1.54 25.21
CA LYS A 212 -14.00 2.42 26.35
C LYS A 212 -13.92 1.56 27.61
N TRP A 213 -12.82 1.72 28.34
CA TRP A 213 -12.60 1.04 29.61
C TRP A 213 -12.91 1.97 30.79
N ASP A 214 -13.59 1.47 31.80
CA ASP A 214 -13.74 2.17 33.03
C ASP A 214 -12.52 1.92 33.93
N THR A 215 -12.18 2.91 34.75
CA THR A 215 -11.03 2.86 35.67
C THR A 215 -11.45 3.01 37.08
N ILE A 216 -10.87 2.22 37.98
CA ILE A 216 -10.99 2.40 39.43
C ILE A 216 -9.64 2.93 39.93
N GLU A 217 -9.64 4.12 40.50
CA GLU A 217 -8.50 4.65 41.21
C GLU A 217 -8.42 3.98 42.58
N LEU A 218 -7.42 3.17 42.81
CA LEU A 218 -7.11 2.67 44.15
C LEU A 218 -6.36 3.78 44.89
N SER A 219 -7.08 4.66 45.58
CA SER A 219 -6.48 5.52 46.57
C SER A 219 -5.93 4.64 47.71
N SER A 220 -4.61 4.46 47.75
CA SER A 220 -3.92 3.87 48.90
C SER A 220 -3.89 4.90 50.05
N GLY A 221 -5.03 5.04 50.73
CA GLY A 221 -5.17 6.03 51.79
C GLY A 221 -6.20 5.58 52.82
N GLY A 222 -5.89 4.54 53.53
CA GLY A 222 -6.48 4.31 54.86
C GLY A 222 -5.69 5.08 55.91
N SER A 223 -5.89 6.37 56.02
CA SER A 223 -5.54 7.10 57.23
C SER A 223 -6.82 7.38 58.02
N ILE A 224 -7.01 6.62 59.05
CA ILE A 224 -7.90 6.94 60.17
C ILE A 224 -7.44 8.32 60.68
N SER A 225 -8.26 9.34 60.48
CA SER A 225 -8.05 10.65 61.04
C SER A 225 -8.38 10.61 62.50
N GLU A 226 -7.39 10.51 63.37
CA GLU A 226 -7.47 11.06 64.70
C GLU A 226 -7.12 12.56 64.66
N GLU A 227 -8.10 13.32 65.06
CA GLU A 227 -8.07 14.73 65.34
C GLU A 227 -6.95 15.05 66.34
N SER A 228 -5.91 15.79 65.97
CA SER A 228 -5.16 16.64 66.90
C SER A 228 -4.46 17.77 66.18
N ALA A 229 -4.69 18.92 66.74
CA ALA A 229 -4.34 20.24 66.28
C ALA A 229 -2.81 20.51 66.13
N GLY A 230 -2.50 21.29 65.10
CA GLY A 230 -1.49 22.36 65.19
C GLY A 230 -0.04 21.95 64.97
N MET A 231 0.49 22.13 63.77
CA MET A 231 1.75 22.86 63.55
C MET A 231 2.08 22.93 62.04
N GLU A 232 2.07 24.12 61.50
CA GLU A 232 2.55 24.42 60.16
C GLU A 232 4.06 24.23 60.06
N THR A 233 4.51 23.37 59.13
CA THR A 233 5.88 23.39 58.61
C THR A 233 5.84 23.48 57.11
N PRO A 234 6.50 24.49 56.48
CA PRO A 234 6.51 24.62 55.05
C PRO A 234 7.65 23.78 54.43
N GLY A 235 7.30 23.05 53.42
CA GLY A 235 8.24 22.59 52.38
C GLY A 235 8.74 21.17 52.53
N ILE A 236 8.12 20.27 51.80
CA ILE A 236 8.81 19.14 51.14
C ILE A 236 7.94 18.72 49.96
N GLY A 237 8.56 18.48 48.81
CA GLY A 237 7.98 18.32 47.52
C GLY A 237 6.87 17.28 47.45
N THR A 238 5.88 17.56 46.64
CA THR A 238 4.84 16.65 46.20
C THR A 238 5.50 15.48 45.44
N SER A 239 5.72 14.38 46.16
CA SER A 239 5.85 13.08 45.58
C SER A 239 4.56 12.82 44.79
N GLN A 240 4.59 12.72 43.50
CA GLN A 240 3.50 12.15 42.73
C GLN A 240 3.30 10.74 43.26
N GLU A 241 2.27 10.56 44.11
CA GLU A 241 1.76 9.22 44.45
C GLU A 241 1.37 8.55 43.13
N ASN A 242 2.05 7.46 42.80
CA ASN A 242 1.65 6.58 41.74
C ASN A 242 0.31 5.94 42.13
N VAL A 243 -0.78 6.58 41.76
CA VAL A 243 -2.13 6.02 41.92
C VAL A 243 -2.21 4.80 41.01
N ALA A 244 -2.28 3.62 41.59
CA ALA A 244 -2.43 2.38 40.82
C ALA A 244 -3.82 2.38 40.17
N VAL A 245 -3.87 2.65 38.88
CA VAL A 245 -5.13 2.61 38.11
C VAL A 245 -5.45 1.16 37.78
N ARG A 246 -6.65 0.69 38.15
CA ARG A 246 -7.15 -0.62 37.77
C ARG A 246 -8.22 -0.48 36.71
N TYR A 247 -8.07 -1.21 35.60
CA TYR A 247 -9.05 -1.22 34.51
C TYR A 247 -10.15 -2.26 34.76
N ILE A 248 -11.39 -1.92 34.38
CA ILE A 248 -12.55 -2.84 34.39
C ILE A 248 -12.73 -3.30 32.93
N GLU A 249 -12.66 -4.61 32.73
CA GLU A 249 -12.88 -5.22 31.42
C GLU A 249 -14.34 -5.09 30.97
N PRO A 250 -14.62 -4.48 29.80
CA PRO A 250 -15.96 -4.47 29.24
C PRO A 250 -16.38 -5.88 28.80
N PRO A 251 -17.69 -6.22 28.84
CA PRO A 251 -18.17 -7.54 28.43
C PRO A 251 -17.80 -7.87 26.99
N PHE A 252 -16.92 -8.84 26.78
CA PHE A 252 -16.44 -9.19 25.43
C PHE A 252 -17.53 -9.79 24.54
N GLU A 253 -18.49 -10.52 25.11
CA GLU A 253 -19.58 -11.17 24.37
C GLU A 253 -20.47 -10.18 23.59
N GLN A 254 -20.58 -8.93 24.03
CA GLN A 254 -21.33 -7.91 23.30
C GLN A 254 -20.77 -7.65 21.90
N TYR A 255 -19.44 -7.77 21.70
CA TYR A 255 -18.78 -7.56 20.42
C TYR A 255 -18.87 -8.78 19.50
N LYS A 256 -18.84 -10.00 20.06
CA LYS A 256 -19.10 -11.24 19.31
C LYS A 256 -20.51 -11.29 18.74
N ASN A 257 -21.46 -10.75 19.51
CA ASN A 257 -22.88 -10.77 19.17
C ASN A 257 -23.32 -9.58 18.29
N LEU A 258 -22.39 -8.78 17.77
CA LEU A 258 -22.70 -7.73 16.82
C LEU A 258 -23.22 -8.31 15.50
N LYS A 259 -24.16 -7.62 14.89
CA LYS A 259 -24.76 -8.02 13.62
C LYS A 259 -23.70 -8.04 12.52
N GLY A 260 -23.51 -9.20 11.90
CA GLY A 260 -22.56 -9.35 10.81
C GLY A 260 -21.13 -9.70 11.22
N VAL A 261 -20.85 -9.89 12.49
CA VAL A 261 -19.58 -10.44 12.96
C VAL A 261 -19.54 -11.94 12.71
N GLU A 262 -18.45 -12.41 12.08
CA GLU A 262 -18.13 -13.81 11.90
C GLU A 262 -17.32 -14.32 13.09
N ILE A 263 -16.21 -13.64 13.39
CA ILE A 263 -15.30 -13.94 14.50
C ILE A 263 -14.80 -12.61 15.08
N ALA A 264 -14.65 -12.55 16.39
CA ALA A 264 -14.00 -11.45 17.09
C ALA A 264 -12.92 -12.00 18.02
N THR A 265 -11.79 -11.29 18.12
CA THR A 265 -10.67 -11.64 19.00
C THR A 265 -10.14 -10.43 19.76
N LYS A 266 -9.52 -10.69 20.90
CA LYS A 266 -8.83 -9.68 21.71
C LYS A 266 -7.39 -9.55 21.26
N VAL A 267 -6.94 -8.31 21.06
CA VAL A 267 -5.54 -8.00 20.69
C VAL A 267 -5.03 -6.90 21.60
N LEU A 268 -4.05 -7.21 22.43
CA LEU A 268 -3.36 -6.21 23.24
C LEU A 268 -2.29 -5.54 22.39
N ARG A 269 -2.32 -4.21 22.32
CA ARG A 269 -1.34 -3.42 21.61
C ARG A 269 -0.75 -2.38 22.56
N LYS A 270 0.53 -2.54 22.89
CA LYS A 270 1.28 -1.58 23.71
C LYS A 270 2.48 -1.07 22.91
N ASN A 271 2.65 0.23 22.89
CA ASN A 271 3.79 0.88 22.26
C ASN A 271 4.81 1.26 23.35
N ASN A 272 6.07 1.38 22.94
CA ASN A 272 7.18 1.82 23.83
C ASN A 272 7.36 0.94 25.07
N VAL A 273 7.28 -0.36 24.89
CA VAL A 273 7.57 -1.34 25.93
C VAL A 273 9.09 -1.44 26.12
N GLU A 274 9.52 -1.58 27.37
CA GLU A 274 10.92 -1.85 27.70
C GLU A 274 11.20 -3.34 27.53
N LEU A 275 12.20 -3.66 26.71
CA LEU A 275 12.73 -5.02 26.53
C LEU A 275 14.12 -5.10 27.14
N LYS A 276 14.32 -5.99 28.09
CA LYS A 276 15.63 -6.34 28.66
C LYS A 276 16.08 -7.70 28.17
N SER A 277 17.34 -7.78 27.76
CA SER A 277 18.02 -9.02 27.41
C SER A 277 19.40 -9.04 28.06
N ILE A 278 20.09 -10.16 27.98
CA ILE A 278 21.49 -10.29 28.46
C ILE A 278 22.40 -9.30 27.71
N ALA A 279 22.09 -8.97 26.46
CA ALA A 279 22.89 -8.11 25.58
C ALA A 279 22.58 -6.61 25.72
N GLY A 280 21.48 -6.24 26.37
CA GLY A 280 21.09 -4.83 26.54
C GLY A 280 19.59 -4.60 26.67
N THR A 281 19.23 -3.32 26.72
CA THR A 281 17.84 -2.87 26.89
C THR A 281 17.38 -2.04 25.69
N SER A 282 16.14 -2.26 25.21
CA SER A 282 15.45 -1.46 24.20
C SER A 282 14.17 -0.85 24.78
N TYR A 283 13.92 0.42 24.46
CA TYR A 283 12.72 1.15 24.92
C TYR A 283 11.73 1.44 23.79
N ASN A 284 12.06 1.07 22.55
CA ASN A 284 11.23 1.36 21.37
C ASN A 284 10.60 0.07 20.82
N VAL A 285 10.06 -0.75 21.70
CA VAL A 285 9.47 -2.04 21.32
C VAL A 285 7.96 -1.93 21.36
N ASN A 286 7.30 -2.36 20.31
CA ASN A 286 5.86 -2.56 20.28
C ASN A 286 5.55 -4.00 20.71
N LEU A 287 4.65 -4.15 21.68
CA LEU A 287 4.15 -5.44 22.11
C LEU A 287 2.78 -5.69 21.49
N LEU A 288 2.63 -6.86 20.86
CA LEU A 288 1.36 -7.36 20.38
C LEU A 288 1.02 -8.66 21.11
N GLY A 289 0.03 -8.60 21.99
CA GLY A 289 -0.54 -9.76 22.69
C GLY A 289 -1.71 -10.32 21.90
N ILE A 290 -1.65 -11.58 21.47
CA ILE A 290 -2.65 -12.20 20.61
C ILE A 290 -3.15 -13.53 21.15
N ILE A 291 -4.39 -13.89 20.82
CA ILE A 291 -4.92 -15.25 20.99
C ILE A 291 -4.67 -15.98 19.68
N PRO A 292 -3.67 -16.90 19.60
CA PRO A 292 -3.14 -17.37 18.33
C PRO A 292 -4.19 -17.96 17.38
N ASN A 293 -5.10 -18.79 17.88
CA ASN A 293 -6.12 -19.46 17.06
C ASN A 293 -7.13 -18.45 16.47
N GLU A 294 -7.65 -17.56 17.31
CA GLU A 294 -8.60 -16.55 16.89
C GLU A 294 -7.94 -15.51 15.97
N PHE A 295 -6.73 -15.09 16.33
CA PHE A 295 -5.96 -14.13 15.53
C PHE A 295 -5.69 -14.64 14.11
N GLY A 296 -5.37 -15.92 13.96
CA GLY A 296 -5.15 -16.55 12.65
C GLY A 296 -6.39 -16.56 11.75
N MET A 297 -7.58 -16.55 12.34
CA MET A 297 -8.85 -16.51 11.60
C MET A 297 -9.32 -15.09 11.27
N VAL A 298 -8.94 -14.12 12.08
CA VAL A 298 -9.41 -12.71 11.97
C VAL A 298 -8.42 -11.85 11.20
N SER A 299 -7.13 -12.03 11.45
CA SER A 299 -6.10 -11.16 10.92
C SER A 299 -5.72 -11.50 9.48
N TRP A 300 -5.28 -10.47 8.75
CA TRP A 300 -4.80 -10.62 7.37
C TRP A 300 -3.29 -10.42 7.29
N LEU A 301 -2.62 -11.33 6.60
CA LEU A 301 -1.23 -11.21 6.22
C LEU A 301 -1.04 -11.67 4.77
N ARG A 302 -0.33 -10.87 3.99
CA ARG A 302 -0.03 -11.22 2.60
C ARG A 302 0.80 -12.50 2.53
N PRO A 303 0.42 -13.48 1.69
CA PRO A 303 1.22 -14.69 1.48
C PRO A 303 2.62 -14.35 0.92
N GLY A 304 3.63 -15.06 1.39
CA GLY A 304 5.02 -14.92 0.90
C GLY A 304 5.85 -13.81 1.54
N LEU A 305 5.36 -13.11 2.57
CA LEU A 305 6.14 -12.14 3.35
C LEU A 305 7.07 -12.81 4.37
N LEU A 306 6.74 -14.00 4.80
CA LEU A 306 7.53 -14.78 5.77
C LEU A 306 8.14 -16.00 5.08
N PRO A 307 9.29 -16.52 5.58
CA PRO A 307 9.94 -17.74 5.06
C PRO A 307 9.04 -18.98 5.12
N TYR A 308 8.22 -19.08 6.16
CA TYR A 308 7.25 -20.15 6.38
C TYR A 308 5.84 -19.59 6.40
N HIS A 309 4.83 -20.47 6.25
CA HIS A 309 3.43 -20.05 6.40
C HIS A 309 3.20 -19.48 7.81
N TRP A 310 2.55 -18.33 7.91
CA TRP A 310 2.42 -17.60 9.17
C TRP A 310 1.69 -18.36 10.28
N TYR A 311 0.86 -19.34 9.93
CA TYR A 311 0.27 -20.26 10.93
C TYR A 311 1.30 -21.08 11.70
N ASN A 312 2.46 -21.37 11.14
CA ASN A 312 3.53 -22.06 11.88
C ASN A 312 4.00 -21.20 13.06
N TYR A 313 4.10 -19.89 12.88
CA TYR A 313 4.46 -18.96 13.95
C TYR A 313 3.36 -18.83 15.00
N LEU A 314 2.08 -18.84 14.59
CA LEU A 314 0.93 -18.84 15.51
C LEU A 314 0.88 -20.12 16.34
N ASN A 315 1.18 -21.28 15.75
CA ASN A 315 1.24 -22.56 16.45
C ASN A 315 2.34 -22.56 17.53
N LEU A 316 3.51 -21.96 17.28
CA LEU A 316 4.55 -21.80 18.30
C LEU A 316 4.03 -21.03 19.53
N LEU A 317 3.29 -19.94 19.32
CA LEU A 317 2.69 -19.15 20.40
C LEU A 317 1.54 -19.88 21.10
N ALA A 318 0.85 -20.79 20.42
CA ALA A 318 -0.23 -21.57 21.00
C ALA A 318 0.31 -22.74 21.85
N GLU A 319 1.36 -23.40 21.38
CA GLU A 319 1.97 -24.57 22.03
C GLU A 319 2.77 -24.15 23.28
N ALA A 320 3.52 -23.06 23.20
CA ALA A 320 4.34 -22.56 24.30
C ALA A 320 3.86 -21.12 24.70
N PRO A 321 3.09 -20.97 25.79
CA PRO A 321 2.61 -19.64 26.20
C PRO A 321 3.71 -18.61 26.48
N THR A 322 4.91 -19.08 26.90
CA THR A 322 6.09 -18.24 27.14
C THR A 322 6.89 -17.92 25.88
N ALA A 323 6.45 -18.42 24.71
CA ALA A 323 7.10 -18.14 23.45
C ALA A 323 6.86 -16.68 23.01
N PHE A 324 7.92 -16.05 22.54
CA PHE A 324 7.88 -14.74 21.91
C PHE A 324 8.37 -14.84 20.47
N LEU A 325 7.70 -14.10 19.58
CA LEU A 325 8.23 -13.82 18.25
C LEU A 325 8.82 -12.41 18.29
N ALA A 326 10.05 -12.25 17.85
CA ALA A 326 10.73 -10.97 17.85
C ALA A 326 10.96 -10.46 16.41
N SER A 327 11.00 -9.14 16.21
CA SER A 327 11.41 -8.58 14.93
C SER A 327 12.89 -8.88 14.65
N ARG A 328 13.25 -9.02 13.38
CA ARG A 328 14.64 -9.25 12.98
C ARG A 328 15.56 -8.09 13.37
N SER A 329 15.02 -6.88 13.48
CA SER A 329 15.78 -5.71 13.98
C SER A 329 16.32 -5.91 15.40
N ILE A 330 15.58 -6.58 16.29
CA ILE A 330 16.05 -6.95 17.64
C ILE A 330 17.19 -7.96 17.54
N GLN A 331 17.07 -8.95 16.66
CA GLN A 331 18.11 -9.94 16.42
C GLN A 331 19.43 -9.26 16.03
N GLU A 332 19.39 -8.40 15.04
CA GLU A 332 20.57 -7.68 14.53
C GLU A 332 21.18 -6.75 15.58
N LYS A 333 20.33 -6.03 16.33
CA LYS A 333 20.78 -5.02 17.30
C LYS A 333 21.42 -5.63 18.55
N TYR A 334 20.87 -6.76 19.03
CA TYR A 334 21.31 -7.39 20.29
C TYR A 334 21.95 -8.76 20.09
N ASN A 335 22.14 -9.19 18.84
CA ASN A 335 22.71 -10.51 18.48
C ASN A 335 22.01 -11.68 19.21
N LEU A 336 20.68 -11.58 19.38
CA LEU A 336 19.87 -12.58 20.05
C LEU A 336 19.65 -13.80 19.15
N ARG A 337 19.49 -14.96 19.79
CA ARG A 337 19.25 -16.24 19.13
C ARG A 337 17.92 -16.84 19.57
N VAL A 338 17.43 -17.79 18.80
CA VAL A 338 16.29 -18.61 19.21
C VAL A 338 16.66 -19.39 20.46
N GLY A 339 15.82 -19.32 21.49
CA GLY A 339 16.03 -19.89 22.82
C GLY A 339 16.51 -18.88 23.88
N ASP A 340 16.93 -17.68 23.49
CA ASP A 340 17.33 -16.66 24.46
C ASP A 340 16.14 -16.14 25.25
N SER A 341 16.36 -15.92 26.57
CA SER A 341 15.37 -15.32 27.46
C SER A 341 15.37 -13.80 27.32
N VAL A 342 14.20 -13.21 27.33
CA VAL A 342 14.00 -11.76 27.34
C VAL A 342 12.90 -11.39 28.33
N TYR A 343 13.00 -10.18 28.87
CA TYR A 343 12.08 -9.63 29.87
C TYR A 343 11.44 -8.38 29.32
N ILE A 344 10.13 -8.30 29.36
CA ILE A 344 9.36 -7.12 28.93
C ILE A 344 8.63 -6.51 30.11
N THR A 345 8.59 -5.17 30.12
CA THR A 345 7.80 -4.41 31.10
C THR A 345 7.33 -3.09 30.50
N TRP A 346 6.29 -2.52 31.08
CA TRP A 346 5.77 -1.19 30.75
C TRP A 346 5.14 -0.55 32.01
N GLU A 347 5.21 0.78 32.09
CA GLU A 347 4.54 1.58 33.11
C GLU A 347 4.80 1.11 34.56
N GLY A 348 6.02 0.61 34.85
CA GLY A 348 6.39 0.16 36.21
C GLY A 348 5.76 -1.19 36.63
N GLN A 349 5.18 -1.92 35.70
CA GLN A 349 4.67 -3.29 35.93
C GLN A 349 5.82 -4.27 36.22
N THR A 350 5.47 -5.45 36.75
CA THR A 350 6.39 -6.59 36.87
C THR A 350 6.95 -7.01 35.52
N TYR A 351 8.14 -7.59 35.52
CA TYR A 351 8.73 -8.12 34.30
C TYR A 351 8.03 -9.41 33.86
N LEU A 352 7.66 -9.45 32.57
CA LEU A 352 7.16 -10.64 31.90
C LEU A 352 8.35 -11.33 31.24
N GLU A 353 8.67 -12.54 31.71
CA GLU A 353 9.72 -13.37 31.12
C GLU A 353 9.18 -14.14 29.90
N GLY A 354 9.97 -14.21 28.86
CA GLY A 354 9.66 -15.06 27.70
C GLY A 354 10.92 -15.48 26.96
N TYR A 355 10.75 -16.43 26.06
CA TYR A 355 11.84 -17.01 25.25
C TYR A 355 11.58 -16.73 23.78
N ILE A 356 12.61 -16.34 23.04
CA ILE A 356 12.52 -16.10 21.62
C ILE A 356 12.44 -17.44 20.87
N TYR A 357 11.31 -17.69 20.20
CA TYR A 357 11.10 -18.92 19.40
C TYR A 357 11.34 -18.69 17.92
N ALA A 358 11.09 -17.49 17.41
CA ALA A 358 11.38 -17.16 16.02
C ALA A 358 11.56 -15.65 15.83
N PHE A 359 12.22 -15.29 14.72
CA PHE A 359 12.33 -13.92 14.26
C PHE A 359 11.45 -13.69 13.02
N VAL A 360 10.78 -12.54 12.97
CA VAL A 360 9.87 -12.17 11.90
C VAL A 360 10.31 -10.84 11.28
N ASP A 361 10.23 -10.75 9.95
CA ASP A 361 10.50 -9.51 9.22
C ASP A 361 9.23 -8.66 9.09
N TYR A 362 8.07 -9.32 8.98
CA TYR A 362 6.75 -8.72 8.80
C TYR A 362 5.74 -9.36 9.73
N TRP A 363 4.82 -8.57 10.23
CA TRP A 363 3.70 -9.02 11.05
C TRP A 363 2.53 -8.04 10.90
N PRO A 364 1.26 -8.47 10.96
CA PRO A 364 0.13 -7.54 10.87
C PRO A 364 0.31 -6.32 11.78
N THR A 365 0.10 -5.13 11.24
CA THR A 365 0.30 -3.82 11.89
C THR A 365 1.75 -3.41 12.18
N PHE A 366 2.74 -4.22 11.85
CA PHE A 366 4.15 -3.92 12.07
C PHE A 366 4.85 -3.45 10.81
N ASN A 367 5.35 -2.22 10.81
CA ASN A 367 6.18 -1.71 9.73
C ASN A 367 7.67 -1.80 10.13
N PRO A 368 8.47 -2.69 9.51
CA PRO A 368 9.89 -2.87 9.84
C PRO A 368 10.75 -1.65 9.53
N ASN A 369 10.23 -0.70 8.72
CA ASN A 369 10.92 0.53 8.37
C ASN A 369 10.44 1.75 9.19
N ALA A 370 9.48 1.56 10.09
CA ALA A 370 9.00 2.63 10.96
C ALA A 370 10.14 3.08 11.90
N LYS A 371 10.25 4.39 12.06
CA LYS A 371 11.24 5.02 12.92
C LYS A 371 10.54 5.91 13.93
N THR A 372 11.11 5.99 15.11
CA THR A 372 10.70 6.99 16.11
C THR A 372 11.06 8.40 15.64
N THR A 373 10.54 9.41 16.32
CA THR A 373 10.92 10.83 16.10
C THR A 373 12.43 11.08 16.22
N ARG A 374 13.15 10.21 16.92
CA ARG A 374 14.61 10.24 17.06
C ARG A 374 15.35 9.48 15.94
N GLY A 375 14.63 8.89 14.98
CA GLY A 375 15.22 8.14 13.86
C GLY A 375 15.57 6.68 14.16
N GLU A 376 15.29 6.18 15.36
CA GLU A 376 15.51 4.78 15.75
C GLU A 376 14.42 3.87 15.17
N LYS A 377 14.78 2.65 14.77
CA LYS A 377 13.81 1.65 14.30
C LYS A 377 12.90 1.24 15.46
N ILE A 378 11.64 1.04 15.14
CA ILE A 378 10.66 0.47 16.07
C ILE A 378 10.77 -1.04 15.97
N ASP A 379 10.89 -1.69 17.11
CA ASP A 379 10.98 -3.14 17.21
C ASP A 379 9.61 -3.75 17.54
N LEU A 380 9.45 -5.06 17.34
CA LEU A 380 8.22 -5.79 17.64
C LEU A 380 8.50 -7.02 18.47
N ILE A 381 7.64 -7.26 19.46
CA ILE A 381 7.48 -8.55 20.14
C ILE A 381 6.02 -8.96 20.01
N VAL A 382 5.80 -10.21 19.63
CA VAL A 382 4.48 -10.85 19.65
C VAL A 382 4.45 -11.94 20.70
N ALA A 383 3.45 -11.92 21.57
CA ALA A 383 3.31 -12.85 22.69
C ALA A 383 1.88 -13.37 22.82
N ASN A 384 1.71 -14.44 23.58
CA ASN A 384 0.39 -14.98 23.86
C ASN A 384 -0.37 -14.08 24.86
N PHE A 385 -1.55 -13.61 24.46
CA PHE A 385 -2.40 -12.71 25.26
C PHE A 385 -2.78 -13.31 26.60
N SER A 386 -3.14 -14.59 26.64
CA SER A 386 -3.53 -15.25 27.89
C SER A 386 -2.37 -15.34 28.88
N TYR A 387 -1.14 -15.51 28.38
CA TYR A 387 0.04 -15.50 29.23
C TYR A 387 0.31 -14.11 29.81
N ILE A 388 0.16 -13.08 29.01
CA ILE A 388 0.30 -11.68 29.45
C ILE A 388 -0.72 -11.41 30.56
N GLN A 389 -1.99 -11.73 30.35
CA GLN A 389 -3.06 -11.50 31.36
C GLN A 389 -2.87 -12.30 32.66
N ALA A 390 -2.28 -13.50 32.56
CA ALA A 390 -2.04 -14.32 33.74
C ALA A 390 -0.88 -13.80 34.61
N LYS A 391 0.05 -13.07 34.05
CA LYS A 391 1.26 -12.57 34.73
C LYS A 391 1.23 -11.09 35.05
N MET A 392 0.53 -10.32 34.26
CA MET A 392 0.42 -8.87 34.34
C MET A 392 -1.00 -8.46 34.75
N SER A 393 -1.19 -7.21 35.13
CA SER A 393 -2.54 -6.67 35.34
C SER A 393 -3.34 -6.63 34.03
N ILE A 394 -4.67 -6.61 34.17
CA ILE A 394 -5.58 -6.47 33.03
C ILE A 394 -5.37 -5.09 32.40
N GLU A 395 -5.12 -5.07 31.12
CA GLU A 395 -4.84 -3.89 30.32
C GLU A 395 -5.85 -3.70 29.19
N PRO A 396 -6.17 -2.47 28.81
CA PRO A 396 -7.03 -2.19 27.66
C PRO A 396 -6.50 -2.81 26.37
N TYR A 397 -7.36 -3.59 25.71
CA TYR A 397 -7.06 -4.24 24.43
C TYR A 397 -7.99 -3.75 23.33
N GLU A 398 -7.59 -3.97 22.10
CA GLU A 398 -8.39 -3.76 20.89
C GLU A 398 -9.20 -5.03 20.58
N ILE A 399 -10.35 -4.86 19.95
CA ILE A 399 -11.19 -5.96 19.48
C ILE A 399 -11.07 -5.98 17.96
N TRP A 400 -10.50 -7.05 17.44
CA TRP A 400 -10.36 -7.27 16.02
C TRP A 400 -11.45 -8.20 15.54
N ILE A 401 -12.10 -7.82 14.45
CA ILE A 401 -13.30 -8.47 13.94
C ILE A 401 -13.11 -8.84 12.48
N LYS A 402 -13.48 -10.08 12.16
CA LYS A 402 -13.74 -10.53 10.80
C LYS A 402 -15.22 -10.46 10.54
N LYS A 403 -15.61 -9.76 9.48
CA LYS A 403 -17.01 -9.61 9.12
C LYS A 403 -17.49 -10.66 8.14
N LYS A 404 -18.79 -10.98 8.18
CA LYS A 404 -19.42 -11.84 7.19
C LYS A 404 -19.42 -11.17 5.81
N PRO A 405 -19.32 -11.93 4.70
CA PRO A 405 -19.12 -11.39 3.35
C PRO A 405 -20.21 -10.40 2.89
N ASN A 406 -21.45 -10.53 3.39
CA ASN A 406 -22.62 -9.79 2.91
C ASN A 406 -23.03 -8.63 3.83
N VAL A 407 -22.16 -8.21 4.78
CA VAL A 407 -22.46 -7.16 5.73
C VAL A 407 -21.69 -5.91 5.40
N THR A 408 -22.35 -4.76 5.44
CA THR A 408 -21.72 -3.46 5.25
C THR A 408 -21.10 -2.92 6.54
N ASP A 409 -20.14 -2.02 6.43
CA ASP A 409 -19.52 -1.38 7.59
C ASP A 409 -20.54 -0.55 8.38
N THR A 410 -21.51 0.05 7.67
CA THR A 410 -22.64 0.82 8.24
C THR A 410 -23.54 -0.06 9.10
N ASP A 411 -23.76 -1.33 8.72
CA ASP A 411 -24.61 -2.24 9.53
C ASP A 411 -23.98 -2.53 10.89
N ILE A 412 -22.65 -2.75 10.93
CA ILE A 412 -21.91 -2.97 12.17
C ILE A 412 -21.92 -1.70 13.02
N TYR A 413 -21.66 -0.55 12.39
CA TYR A 413 -21.65 0.74 13.09
C TYR A 413 -23.02 1.06 13.72
N ASN A 414 -24.11 0.86 12.99
CA ASN A 414 -25.46 1.07 13.50
C ASN A 414 -25.79 0.12 14.66
N ASP A 415 -25.40 -1.16 14.57
CA ASP A 415 -25.64 -2.13 15.63
C ASP A 415 -24.87 -1.79 16.92
N VAL A 416 -23.66 -1.22 16.80
CA VAL A 416 -22.88 -0.69 17.94
C VAL A 416 -23.64 0.46 18.63
N ILE A 417 -24.24 1.37 17.85
CA ILE A 417 -25.03 2.49 18.36
C ILE A 417 -26.32 1.99 18.98
N ASP A 418 -27.07 1.11 18.30
CA ASP A 418 -28.35 0.58 18.77
C ASP A 418 -28.20 -0.17 20.11
N LYS A 419 -27.12 -0.92 20.25
CA LYS A 419 -26.78 -1.63 21.50
C LYS A 419 -26.11 -0.74 22.54
N LYS A 420 -25.90 0.53 22.26
CA LYS A 420 -25.26 1.53 23.15
C LYS A 420 -23.90 1.04 23.69
N ILE A 421 -23.11 0.37 22.85
CA ILE A 421 -21.80 -0.12 23.25
C ILE A 421 -20.85 1.07 23.33
N SER A 422 -20.21 1.27 24.48
CA SER A 422 -19.25 2.36 24.68
C SER A 422 -17.91 2.03 24.00
N ILE A 423 -17.58 2.78 22.97
CA ILE A 423 -16.33 2.66 22.22
C ILE A 423 -15.58 3.99 22.20
N LEU A 424 -14.25 3.94 22.12
CA LEU A 424 -13.40 5.11 21.91
C LEU A 424 -13.18 5.38 20.43
N ASP A 425 -13.01 4.32 19.64
CA ASP A 425 -12.69 4.40 18.22
C ASP A 425 -13.14 3.12 17.50
N ILE A 426 -13.48 3.25 16.23
CA ILE A 426 -13.77 2.14 15.33
C ILE A 426 -13.17 2.42 13.97
N LYS A 427 -12.38 1.47 13.47
CA LYS A 427 -11.73 1.56 12.16
C LYS A 427 -12.24 0.46 11.25
N PHE A 428 -12.62 0.82 10.05
CA PHE A 428 -13.06 -0.10 9.01
C PHE A 428 -12.04 -0.10 7.88
N THR A 429 -11.51 -1.26 7.52
CA THR A 429 -10.53 -1.39 6.45
C THR A 429 -11.06 -0.88 5.11
N LYS A 430 -12.33 -1.13 4.79
CA LYS A 430 -12.93 -0.65 3.54
C LYS A 430 -13.05 0.87 3.45
N ASN A 431 -13.30 1.55 4.55
CA ASN A 431 -13.44 3.01 4.56
C ASN A 431 -12.10 3.73 4.40
N GLU A 432 -11.00 3.06 4.73
CA GLU A 432 -9.65 3.59 4.52
C GLU A 432 -9.15 3.34 3.09
N ILE A 433 -9.78 2.39 2.35
CA ILE A 433 -9.45 2.05 0.96
C ILE A 433 -10.09 3.04 -0.03
N VAL A 434 -11.17 3.72 0.32
CA VAL A 434 -11.89 4.67 -0.51
C VAL A 434 -11.39 6.08 -0.25
#